data_89655ec6ff568593761cc91c84e40802
#
_entry.id   89655ec6ff568593761cc91c84e40802
#
_cell.length_a   1.000
_cell.length_b   1.000
_cell.length_c   1.000
_cell.angle_alpha   90.00
_cell.angle_beta   90.00
_cell.angle_gamma   90.00
#
_symmetry.space_group_name_H-M   'P 1'
#
loop_
_entity.id
_entity.type
_entity.pdbx_description
1 polymer ?
#
loop_
_entity_poly.entity_id
_entity_poly.type
_entity_poly.pdbx_seq_one_letter_code
_entity_poly.pdbx_strand_id
1 'polypeptide(L)'
;MQAVGLPALPGQHRPGRDHQQHGQSDWNLKNLFTGWRDVDLTEKGVAEAREAGRKLKAQGIKFDVAFTSVLKRAQRTLDLMLTELGQTTIPVFKDQALNERDYGDLVGLNKDDARKKWGEEQVHIWRRSYDVAPPGGESLRDTAARVLPYYIREILPRVLRGDRVLVSAHGNSLRALVMVLDKHTPETITKLNLETGIPMIYRLNADSTVASKLELAA
;
A
#
# COMPACT_ATOMS: atom_id res chain seq x y z
N MET A 1 1.19 -17.06 -14.60
CA MET A 1 -0.03 -16.25 -14.49
C MET A 1 -0.32 -16.04 -13.02
N GLN A 2 -0.17 -14.83 -12.51
CA GLN A 2 -0.02 -14.61 -11.08
C GLN A 2 -0.81 -13.40 -10.56
N ALA A 3 -1.27 -13.48 -9.32
CA ALA A 3 -2.02 -12.43 -8.67
C ALA A 3 -1.13 -11.67 -7.67
N VAL A 4 -1.08 -10.36 -7.78
CA VAL A 4 -0.59 -9.46 -6.74
C VAL A 4 -1.82 -8.82 -6.11
N GLY A 5 -2.07 -9.05 -4.83
CA GLY A 5 -3.25 -8.53 -4.15
C GLY A 5 -3.03 -7.13 -3.59
N LEU A 6 -3.71 -6.13 -4.12
CA LEU A 6 -3.66 -4.73 -3.67
C LEU A 6 -5.05 -4.08 -3.71
N PRO A 7 -5.40 -3.15 -2.82
CA PRO A 7 -6.76 -2.62 -2.74
C PRO A 7 -7.05 -1.27 -3.39
N ALA A 8 -8.21 -1.07 -4.02
CA ALA A 8 -8.87 0.22 -4.25
C ALA A 8 -10.30 0.13 -4.76
N LEU A 9 -11.13 1.11 -4.54
CA LEU A 9 -12.31 1.43 -5.30
C LEU A 9 -12.85 2.84 -5.28
N PRO A 10 -13.69 3.25 -6.27
CA PRO A 10 -14.17 4.61 -6.41
C PRO A 10 -15.63 4.80 -5.96
N GLY A 11 -16.02 6.03 -5.71
CA GLY A 11 -17.38 6.49 -5.73
C GLY A 11 -17.77 7.41 -4.60
N GLN A 12 -17.95 8.66 -4.96
CA GLN A 12 -18.53 9.81 -4.26
C GLN A 12 -17.57 10.68 -3.45
N HIS A 13 -17.40 11.88 -3.97
CA HIS A 13 -16.77 13.02 -3.35
C HIS A 13 -17.30 13.27 -1.93
N ARG A 14 -16.43 13.04 -0.94
CA ARG A 14 -16.46 13.77 0.33
C ARG A 14 -15.06 14.31 0.57
N PRO A 15 -14.89 15.61 0.89
CA PRO A 15 -13.57 16.17 1.15
C PRO A 15 -13.01 15.61 2.46
N GLY A 16 -11.73 15.22 2.43
CA GLY A 16 -10.89 15.13 3.61
C GLY A 16 -10.74 13.79 4.32
N ARG A 17 -10.62 12.65 3.60
CA ARG A 17 -10.09 11.43 4.24
C ARG A 17 -8.95 10.85 3.43
N ASP A 18 -7.76 10.85 4.05
CA ASP A 18 -6.62 10.15 3.51
C ASP A 18 -6.78 8.65 3.77
N HIS A 19 -6.84 7.88 2.71
CA HIS A 19 -6.94 6.44 2.79
C HIS A 19 -5.55 5.82 2.63
N GLN A 20 -5.23 4.86 3.49
CA GLN A 20 -3.98 4.09 3.49
C GLN A 20 -4.29 2.60 3.37
N GLN A 21 -3.38 1.84 2.79
CA GLN A 21 -3.65 0.50 2.24
C GLN A 21 -3.58 -0.68 3.20
N HIS A 22 -2.85 -0.59 4.31
CA HIS A 22 -3.06 -1.48 5.44
C HIS A 22 -4.45 -1.16 6.04
N GLY A 23 -5.00 -2.03 6.87
CA GLY A 23 -6.18 -1.68 7.65
C GLY A 23 -5.95 -0.37 8.42
N GLN A 24 -7.02 0.35 8.76
CA GLN A 24 -6.91 1.64 9.46
C GLN A 24 -6.01 1.53 10.70
N SER A 25 -4.99 2.37 10.80
CA SER A 25 -4.14 2.46 11.98
C SER A 25 -4.61 3.53 12.96
N ASP A 26 -4.15 3.46 14.21
CA ASP A 26 -4.47 4.43 15.26
C ASP A 26 -4.13 5.87 14.85
N TRP A 27 -2.99 6.09 14.19
CA TRP A 27 -2.60 7.42 13.73
C TRP A 27 -3.37 7.90 12.50
N ASN A 28 -3.91 6.97 11.68
CA ASN A 28 -4.87 7.36 10.65
C ASN A 28 -6.16 7.92 11.25
N LEU A 29 -6.68 7.24 12.28
CA LEU A 29 -7.87 7.68 12.99
C LEU A 29 -7.67 9.06 13.63
N LYS A 30 -6.48 9.33 14.17
CA LYS A 30 -6.10 10.61 14.80
C LYS A 30 -5.68 11.70 13.80
N ASN A 31 -5.74 11.44 12.50
CA ASN A 31 -5.34 12.36 11.43
C ASN A 31 -3.87 12.83 11.55
N LEU A 32 -2.96 11.93 11.96
CA LEU A 32 -1.54 12.23 12.10
C LEU A 32 -0.73 11.76 10.88
N PHE A 33 0.40 12.42 10.62
CA PHE A 33 1.41 11.91 9.70
C PHE A 33 2.12 10.72 10.34
N THR A 34 2.00 9.53 9.75
CA THR A 34 2.51 8.28 10.35
C THR A 34 3.91 7.92 9.86
N GLY A 35 4.15 7.93 8.57
CA GLY A 35 5.44 7.54 7.99
C GLY A 35 5.94 6.20 8.50
N TRP A 36 7.17 6.17 9.01
CA TRP A 36 7.82 4.98 9.56
C TRP A 36 7.53 4.75 11.05
N ARG A 37 6.74 5.61 11.69
CA ARG A 37 6.32 5.35 13.07
C ARG A 37 5.52 4.04 13.14
N ASP A 38 5.95 3.16 14.04
CA ASP A 38 5.40 1.80 14.13
C ASP A 38 4.18 1.75 15.04
N VAL A 39 3.03 2.11 14.48
CA VAL A 39 1.71 2.07 15.11
C VAL A 39 0.93 0.82 14.67
N ASP A 40 0.00 0.38 15.51
CA ASP A 40 -0.82 -0.79 15.24
C ASP A 40 -2.13 -0.43 14.54
N LEU A 41 -2.91 -1.45 14.17
CA LEU A 41 -4.24 -1.35 13.59
C LEU A 41 -5.27 -0.98 14.67
N THR A 42 -6.28 -0.21 14.25
CA THR A 42 -7.52 -0.07 15.02
C THR A 42 -8.40 -1.33 14.89
N GLU A 43 -9.45 -1.44 15.69
CA GLU A 43 -10.46 -2.52 15.52
C GLU A 43 -11.04 -2.52 14.10
N LYS A 44 -11.31 -1.34 13.55
CA LYS A 44 -11.75 -1.20 12.16
C LYS A 44 -10.70 -1.74 11.18
N GLY A 45 -9.42 -1.41 11.39
CA GLY A 45 -8.33 -1.92 10.56
C GLY A 45 -8.18 -3.44 10.63
N VAL A 46 -8.43 -4.04 11.79
CA VAL A 46 -8.50 -5.50 11.93
C VAL A 46 -9.66 -6.09 11.13
N ALA A 47 -10.84 -5.47 11.20
CA ALA A 47 -12.01 -5.91 10.44
C ALA A 47 -11.77 -5.79 8.91
N GLU A 48 -11.18 -4.69 8.46
CA GLU A 48 -10.80 -4.46 7.06
C GLU A 48 -9.81 -5.52 6.56
N ALA A 49 -8.79 -5.86 7.36
CA ALA A 49 -7.79 -6.88 7.02
C ALA A 49 -8.43 -8.28 6.89
N ARG A 50 -9.31 -8.66 7.82
CA ARG A 50 -10.05 -9.92 7.74
C ARG A 50 -10.96 -9.98 6.52
N GLU A 51 -11.69 -8.90 6.24
CA GLU A 51 -12.57 -8.83 5.08
C GLU A 51 -11.78 -8.96 3.77
N ALA A 52 -10.63 -8.31 3.67
CA ALA A 52 -9.73 -8.50 2.52
C ALA A 52 -9.32 -9.96 2.33
N GLY A 53 -8.99 -10.66 3.42
CA GLY A 53 -8.69 -12.10 3.39
C GLY A 53 -9.89 -12.95 2.91
N ARG A 54 -11.10 -12.66 3.41
CA ARG A 54 -12.33 -13.35 2.98
C ARG A 54 -12.64 -13.11 1.49
N LYS A 55 -12.48 -11.89 1.01
CA LYS A 55 -12.66 -11.57 -0.42
C LYS A 55 -11.70 -12.33 -1.32
N LEU A 56 -10.42 -12.39 -0.95
CA LEU A 56 -9.43 -13.19 -1.68
C LEU A 56 -9.77 -14.69 -1.66
N LYS A 57 -10.23 -15.21 -0.51
CA LYS A 57 -10.66 -16.59 -0.37
C LYS A 57 -11.87 -16.92 -1.26
N ALA A 58 -12.83 -16.01 -1.34
CA ALA A 58 -14.01 -16.15 -2.20
C ALA A 58 -13.66 -16.23 -3.70
N GLN A 59 -12.53 -15.63 -4.10
CA GLN A 59 -11.98 -15.78 -5.45
C GLN A 59 -11.26 -17.12 -5.70
N GLY A 60 -11.18 -17.99 -4.69
CA GLY A 60 -10.48 -19.26 -4.79
C GLY A 60 -8.95 -19.13 -4.94
N ILE A 61 -8.39 -17.95 -4.62
CA ILE A 61 -6.97 -17.67 -4.78
C ILE A 61 -6.20 -18.29 -3.63
N LYS A 62 -5.12 -18.99 -3.98
CA LYS A 62 -4.09 -19.46 -3.04
C LYS A 62 -2.79 -18.77 -3.37
N PHE A 63 -2.02 -18.42 -2.35
CA PHE A 63 -0.72 -17.79 -2.48
C PHE A 63 0.40 -18.80 -2.17
N ASP A 64 1.52 -18.64 -2.84
CA ASP A 64 2.71 -19.48 -2.64
C ASP A 64 3.73 -18.76 -1.75
N VAL A 65 3.69 -17.42 -1.73
CA VAL A 65 4.59 -16.57 -0.96
C VAL A 65 3.94 -15.21 -0.68
N ALA A 66 4.34 -14.58 0.41
CA ALA A 66 3.92 -13.21 0.74
C ALA A 66 5.09 -12.29 1.04
N PHE A 67 4.89 -11.00 0.75
CA PHE A 67 5.84 -9.92 1.03
C PHE A 67 5.15 -8.81 1.83
N THR A 68 5.86 -8.24 2.80
CA THR A 68 5.34 -7.13 3.59
C THR A 68 6.48 -6.21 4.07
N SER A 69 6.11 -5.06 4.63
CA SER A 69 7.07 -4.13 5.24
C SER A 69 7.53 -4.60 6.62
N VAL A 70 8.50 -3.89 7.19
CA VAL A 70 8.92 -4.13 8.58
C VAL A 70 8.00 -3.44 9.61
N LEU A 71 6.95 -2.74 9.19
CA LEU A 71 6.02 -2.05 10.08
C LEU A 71 4.86 -2.95 10.51
N LYS A 72 4.55 -2.96 11.82
CA LYS A 72 3.57 -3.87 12.44
C LYS A 72 2.21 -3.86 11.76
N ARG A 73 1.67 -2.69 11.43
CA ARG A 73 0.35 -2.57 10.82
C ARG A 73 0.21 -3.35 9.51
N ALA A 74 1.27 -3.37 8.68
CA ALA A 74 1.27 -4.14 7.42
C ALA A 74 1.44 -5.64 7.69
N GLN A 75 2.32 -6.01 8.62
CA GLN A 75 2.52 -7.40 9.04
C GLN A 75 1.23 -7.98 9.64
N ARG A 76 0.61 -7.25 10.58
CA ARG A 76 -0.64 -7.69 11.21
C ARG A 76 -1.78 -7.80 10.21
N THR A 77 -1.87 -6.87 9.24
CA THR A 77 -2.82 -6.98 8.12
C THR A 77 -2.59 -8.28 7.36
N LEU A 78 -1.34 -8.58 6.99
CA LEU A 78 -0.99 -9.82 6.28
C LEU A 78 -1.36 -11.06 7.09
N ASP A 79 -1.01 -11.11 8.38
CA ASP A 79 -1.30 -12.24 9.25
C ASP A 79 -2.81 -12.52 9.36
N LEU A 80 -3.63 -11.47 9.47
CA LEU A 80 -5.09 -11.57 9.49
C LEU A 80 -5.64 -12.07 8.16
N MET A 81 -5.12 -11.57 7.03
CA MET A 81 -5.51 -12.03 5.69
C MET A 81 -5.16 -13.51 5.50
N LEU A 82 -3.94 -13.93 5.85
CA LEU A 82 -3.49 -15.31 5.74
C LEU A 82 -4.29 -16.25 6.65
N THR A 83 -4.71 -15.79 7.82
CA THR A 83 -5.62 -16.53 8.72
C THR A 83 -6.96 -16.79 8.05
N GLU A 84 -7.59 -15.79 7.47
CA GLU A 84 -8.90 -15.96 6.76
C GLU A 84 -8.76 -16.84 5.51
N LEU A 85 -7.62 -16.76 4.82
CA LEU A 85 -7.28 -17.63 3.68
C LEU A 85 -7.02 -19.09 4.09
N GLY A 86 -6.70 -19.35 5.35
CA GLY A 86 -6.22 -20.66 5.81
C GLY A 86 -4.81 -21.01 5.31
N GLN A 87 -3.96 -20.00 5.12
CA GLN A 87 -2.62 -20.12 4.53
C GLN A 87 -1.52 -19.54 5.44
N THR A 88 -1.56 -19.84 6.73
CA THR A 88 -0.65 -19.28 7.74
C THR A 88 0.79 -19.80 7.68
N THR A 89 1.07 -20.80 6.81
CA THR A 89 2.37 -21.47 6.72
C THR A 89 3.18 -21.13 5.48
N ILE A 90 2.68 -20.25 4.60
CA ILE A 90 3.44 -19.83 3.41
C ILE A 90 4.65 -18.97 3.82
N PRO A 91 5.73 -18.97 3.04
CA PRO A 91 6.87 -18.09 3.29
C PRO A 91 6.47 -16.61 3.27
N VAL A 92 6.93 -15.84 4.27
CA VAL A 92 6.70 -14.39 4.37
C VAL A 92 8.05 -13.67 4.42
N PHE A 93 8.25 -12.76 3.49
CA PHE A 93 9.44 -11.89 3.44
C PHE A 93 9.08 -10.48 3.89
N LYS A 94 9.87 -9.96 4.81
CA LYS A 94 9.70 -8.61 5.39
C LYS A 94 10.87 -7.75 4.98
N ASP A 95 10.62 -6.61 4.37
CA ASP A 95 11.68 -5.70 3.95
C ASP A 95 11.29 -4.23 4.12
N GLN A 96 12.27 -3.42 4.54
CA GLN A 96 12.13 -1.97 4.69
C GLN A 96 11.81 -1.28 3.36
N ALA A 97 12.22 -1.85 2.23
CA ALA A 97 11.89 -1.32 0.92
C ALA A 97 10.38 -1.18 0.70
N LEU A 98 9.56 -1.98 1.39
CA LEU A 98 8.10 -1.91 1.33
C LEU A 98 7.47 -1.00 2.40
N ASN A 99 8.25 -0.31 3.23
CA ASN A 99 7.73 0.63 4.22
C ASN A 99 6.93 1.75 3.57
N GLU A 100 6.07 2.38 4.37
CA GLU A 100 5.40 3.62 3.98
C GLU A 100 6.42 4.71 3.65
N ARG A 101 6.02 5.71 2.87
CA ARG A 101 6.81 6.91 2.64
C ARG A 101 7.14 7.57 3.98
N ASP A 102 8.40 7.94 4.17
CA ASP A 102 8.80 8.72 5.34
C ASP A 102 8.32 10.17 5.19
N TYR A 103 7.70 10.66 6.24
CA TYR A 103 7.24 12.06 6.28
C TYR A 103 8.21 13.00 7.02
N GLY A 104 9.39 12.49 7.44
CA GLY A 104 10.43 13.29 8.08
C GLY A 104 9.93 14.09 9.26
N ASP A 105 10.17 15.40 9.26
CA ASP A 105 9.80 16.31 10.35
C ASP A 105 8.28 16.47 10.55
N LEU A 106 7.46 15.98 9.62
CA LEU A 106 6.01 15.98 9.77
C LEU A 106 5.49 14.81 10.60
N VAL A 107 6.30 13.77 10.85
CA VAL A 107 5.86 12.56 11.59
C VAL A 107 5.35 12.94 12.98
N GLY A 108 4.14 12.49 13.30
CA GLY A 108 3.46 12.77 14.57
C GLY A 108 2.67 14.07 14.60
N LEU A 109 2.82 14.94 13.62
CA LEU A 109 2.01 16.15 13.55
C LEU A 109 0.59 15.85 13.05
N ASN A 110 -0.38 16.57 13.60
CA ASN A 110 -1.74 16.56 13.06
C ASN A 110 -1.76 17.28 11.70
N LYS A 111 -2.45 16.70 10.72
CA LYS A 111 -2.46 17.23 9.35
C LYS A 111 -3.14 18.58 9.23
N ASP A 112 -4.15 18.86 10.07
CA ASP A 112 -4.83 20.16 10.09
C ASP A 112 -3.97 21.23 10.75
N ASP A 113 -3.22 20.88 11.80
CA ASP A 113 -2.28 21.79 12.44
C ASP A 113 -1.07 22.07 11.54
N ALA A 114 -0.62 21.09 10.78
CA ALA A 114 0.40 21.30 9.75
C ALA A 114 -0.08 22.29 8.67
N ARG A 115 -1.34 22.17 8.21
CA ARG A 115 -1.96 23.13 7.27
C ARG A 115 -2.02 24.54 7.83
N LYS A 116 -2.37 24.69 9.10
CA LYS A 116 -2.38 26.02 9.79
C LYS A 116 -0.98 26.61 9.86
N LYS A 117 0.05 25.77 10.09
CA LYS A 117 1.43 26.21 10.29
C LYS A 117 2.14 26.59 8.99
N TRP A 118 1.99 25.78 7.94
CA TRP A 118 2.73 25.93 6.67
C TRP A 118 1.87 26.32 5.47
N GLY A 119 0.57 26.46 5.66
CA GLY A 119 -0.39 26.69 4.59
C GLY A 119 -0.87 25.39 3.93
N GLU A 120 -2.11 25.40 3.44
CA GLU A 120 -2.76 24.25 2.83
C GLU A 120 -2.05 23.81 1.56
N GLU A 121 -1.62 24.77 0.73
CA GLU A 121 -0.92 24.50 -0.52
C GLU A 121 0.41 23.78 -0.29
N GLN A 122 1.24 24.25 0.63
CA GLN A 122 2.52 23.63 0.92
C GLN A 122 2.36 22.21 1.48
N VAL A 123 1.42 22.00 2.39
CA VAL A 123 1.13 20.66 2.93
C VAL A 123 0.55 19.74 1.85
N HIS A 124 -0.28 20.28 0.94
CA HIS A 124 -0.78 19.54 -0.21
C HIS A 124 0.36 19.12 -1.14
N ILE A 125 1.31 20.00 -1.45
CA ILE A 125 2.50 19.69 -2.24
C ILE A 125 3.30 18.55 -1.60
N TRP A 126 3.64 18.64 -0.33
CA TRP A 126 4.39 17.57 0.37
C TRP A 126 3.65 16.22 0.37
N ARG A 127 2.34 16.25 0.38
CA ARG A 127 1.52 15.03 0.41
C ARG A 127 1.22 14.44 -0.96
N ARG A 128 1.15 15.28 -1.99
CA ARG A 128 0.57 14.90 -3.28
C ARG A 128 1.46 15.16 -4.49
N SER A 129 2.63 15.78 -4.35
CA SER A 129 3.57 15.86 -5.46
C SER A 129 4.37 14.55 -5.62
N TYR A 130 4.87 14.33 -6.82
CA TYR A 130 5.69 13.16 -7.11
C TYR A 130 7.12 13.30 -6.57
N ASP A 131 7.72 14.47 -6.71
CA ASP A 131 9.14 14.73 -6.53
C ASP A 131 9.50 15.71 -5.39
N VAL A 132 8.51 16.35 -4.75
CA VAL A 132 8.76 17.25 -3.63
C VAL A 132 8.57 16.51 -2.30
N ALA A 133 9.69 16.35 -1.57
CA ALA A 133 9.70 15.73 -0.25
C ALA A 133 9.32 16.73 0.86
N PRO A 134 8.68 16.31 1.96
CA PRO A 134 8.65 17.08 3.18
C PRO A 134 10.06 17.18 3.80
N PRO A 135 10.33 18.17 4.67
CA PRO A 135 11.63 18.31 5.33
C PRO A 135 12.05 17.02 6.03
N GLY A 136 13.26 16.54 5.73
CA GLY A 136 13.81 15.30 6.28
C GLY A 136 13.11 14.01 5.87
N GLY A 137 12.14 14.05 4.95
CA GLY A 137 11.36 12.91 4.51
C GLY A 137 11.56 12.51 3.05
N GLU A 138 10.66 11.67 2.55
CA GLU A 138 10.65 11.14 1.18
C GLU A 138 9.58 11.78 0.32
N SER A 139 9.88 12.04 -0.95
CA SER A 139 8.89 12.20 -2.02
C SER A 139 8.35 10.83 -2.46
N LEU A 140 7.32 10.81 -3.31
CA LEU A 140 6.88 9.55 -3.92
C LEU A 140 7.96 8.97 -4.84
N ARG A 141 8.75 9.81 -5.51
CA ARG A 141 9.91 9.39 -6.31
C ARG A 141 10.96 8.68 -5.45
N ASP A 142 11.26 9.20 -4.26
CA ASP A 142 12.24 8.58 -3.36
C ASP A 142 11.70 7.23 -2.82
N THR A 143 10.42 7.16 -2.48
CA THR A 143 9.76 5.90 -2.14
C THR A 143 9.84 4.90 -3.29
N ALA A 144 9.56 5.31 -4.53
CA ALA A 144 9.67 4.46 -5.70
C ALA A 144 11.12 4.00 -5.95
N ALA A 145 12.10 4.86 -5.69
CA ALA A 145 13.52 4.53 -5.85
C ALA A 145 14.01 3.37 -4.96
N ARG A 146 13.32 3.06 -3.85
CA ARG A 146 13.62 1.87 -3.04
C ARG A 146 12.66 0.70 -3.29
N VAL A 147 11.39 0.98 -3.57
CA VAL A 147 10.39 -0.06 -3.82
C VAL A 147 10.64 -0.79 -5.14
N LEU A 148 10.91 -0.07 -6.22
CA LEU A 148 11.00 -0.67 -7.56
C LEU A 148 12.22 -1.59 -7.72
N PRO A 149 13.43 -1.26 -7.27
CA PRO A 149 14.55 -2.21 -7.29
C PRO A 149 14.26 -3.48 -6.48
N TYR A 150 13.58 -3.37 -5.34
CA TYR A 150 13.17 -4.52 -4.53
C TYR A 150 12.14 -5.38 -5.27
N TYR A 151 11.12 -4.75 -5.87
CA TYR A 151 10.14 -5.44 -6.71
C TYR A 151 10.79 -6.22 -7.85
N ILE A 152 11.70 -5.59 -8.59
CA ILE A 152 12.37 -6.22 -9.74
C ILE A 152 13.28 -7.38 -9.31
N ARG A 153 13.94 -7.27 -8.15
CA ARG A 153 14.91 -8.27 -7.70
C ARG A 153 14.27 -9.42 -6.93
N GLU A 154 13.25 -9.17 -6.09
CA GLU A 154 12.72 -10.16 -5.16
C GLU A 154 11.31 -10.65 -5.51
N ILE A 155 10.43 -9.75 -5.99
CA ILE A 155 9.01 -10.07 -6.21
C ILE A 155 8.76 -10.54 -7.64
N LEU A 156 9.13 -9.74 -8.62
CA LEU A 156 8.85 -10.01 -10.04
C LEU A 156 9.40 -11.36 -10.53
N PRO A 157 10.63 -11.79 -10.18
CA PRO A 157 11.13 -13.10 -10.61
C PRO A 157 10.29 -14.27 -10.08
N ARG A 158 9.69 -14.14 -8.91
CA ARG A 158 8.77 -15.17 -8.38
C ARG A 158 7.48 -15.22 -9.18
N VAL A 159 6.90 -14.07 -9.46
CA VAL A 159 5.71 -13.96 -10.32
C VAL A 159 5.96 -14.57 -11.70
N LEU A 160 7.11 -14.27 -12.33
CA LEU A 160 7.46 -14.76 -13.66
C LEU A 160 7.75 -16.28 -13.67
N ARG A 161 8.18 -16.86 -12.56
CA ARG A 161 8.32 -18.33 -12.42
C ARG A 161 7.00 -19.06 -12.19
N GLY A 162 5.92 -18.37 -11.93
CA GLY A 162 4.62 -18.94 -11.71
C GLY A 162 4.11 -18.88 -10.27
N ASP A 163 4.85 -18.31 -9.32
CA ASP A 163 4.39 -18.15 -7.94
C ASP A 163 3.24 -17.15 -7.86
N ARG A 164 2.25 -17.46 -7.04
CA ARG A 164 1.19 -16.52 -6.67
C ARG A 164 1.63 -15.73 -5.45
N VAL A 165 1.89 -14.46 -5.66
CA VAL A 165 2.50 -13.55 -4.68
C VAL A 165 1.45 -12.67 -4.04
N LEU A 166 1.43 -12.60 -2.71
CA LEU A 166 0.67 -11.61 -1.93
C LEU A 166 1.59 -10.52 -1.43
N VAL A 167 1.23 -9.25 -1.66
CA VAL A 167 1.94 -8.09 -1.11
C VAL A 167 1.02 -7.32 -0.19
N SER A 168 1.42 -7.16 1.08
CA SER A 168 0.74 -6.31 2.05
C SER A 168 1.68 -5.20 2.51
N ALA A 169 1.40 -3.96 2.10
CA ALA A 169 2.28 -2.82 2.33
C ALA A 169 1.48 -1.52 2.59
N HIS A 170 1.92 -0.37 2.10
CA HIS A 170 1.37 0.93 2.46
C HIS A 170 1.00 1.76 1.23
N GLY A 171 0.23 2.82 1.45
CA GLY A 171 -0.31 3.65 0.40
C GLY A 171 0.71 4.14 -0.62
N ASN A 172 1.85 4.65 -0.19
CA ASN A 172 2.84 5.18 -1.11
C ASN A 172 3.77 4.09 -1.68
N SER A 173 4.13 3.06 -0.90
CA SER A 173 4.90 1.94 -1.45
C SER A 173 4.10 1.14 -2.48
N LEU A 174 2.80 0.92 -2.24
CA LEU A 174 1.92 0.27 -3.23
C LEU A 174 1.65 1.17 -4.44
N ARG A 175 1.53 2.50 -4.23
CA ARG A 175 1.41 3.45 -5.34
C ARG A 175 2.63 3.42 -6.26
N ALA A 176 3.84 3.21 -5.72
CA ALA A 176 5.03 3.01 -6.53
C ALA A 176 4.94 1.74 -7.41
N LEU A 177 4.40 0.64 -6.90
CA LEU A 177 4.16 -0.59 -7.69
C LEU A 177 3.08 -0.38 -8.75
N VAL A 178 1.95 0.23 -8.37
CA VAL A 178 0.85 0.52 -9.30
C VAL A 178 1.29 1.46 -10.42
N MET A 179 2.18 2.42 -10.13
CA MET A 179 2.74 3.32 -11.13
C MET A 179 3.36 2.56 -12.30
N VAL A 180 4.12 1.52 -12.01
CA VAL A 180 4.77 0.72 -13.06
C VAL A 180 3.79 -0.28 -13.69
N LEU A 181 2.96 -0.94 -12.91
CA LEU A 181 2.01 -1.93 -13.39
C LEU A 181 0.96 -1.32 -14.31
N ASP A 182 0.38 -0.18 -13.92
CA ASP A 182 -0.67 0.52 -14.66
C ASP A 182 -0.11 1.60 -15.60
N LYS A 183 1.22 1.75 -15.70
CA LYS A 183 1.91 2.74 -16.55
C LYS A 183 1.49 4.19 -16.27
N HIS A 184 1.31 4.53 -14.99
CA HIS A 184 1.04 5.91 -14.59
C HIS A 184 2.25 6.82 -14.79
N THR A 185 2.00 8.06 -15.18
CA THR A 185 3.00 9.13 -15.18
C THR A 185 3.13 9.76 -13.78
N PRO A 186 4.16 10.58 -13.52
CA PRO A 186 4.26 11.37 -12.28
C PRO A 186 3.01 12.19 -11.97
N GLU A 187 2.34 12.74 -12.99
CA GLU A 187 1.14 13.57 -12.84
C GLU A 187 -0.11 12.74 -12.55
N THR A 188 -0.23 11.54 -13.10
CA THR A 188 -1.42 10.70 -12.92
C THR A 188 -1.36 9.88 -11.65
N ILE A 189 -0.17 9.42 -11.23
CA ILE A 189 -0.02 8.59 -10.02
C ILE A 189 -0.36 9.36 -8.74
N THR A 190 -0.10 10.67 -8.71
CA THR A 190 -0.41 11.50 -7.55
C THR A 190 -1.92 11.69 -7.33
N LYS A 191 -2.72 11.52 -8.37
CA LYS A 191 -4.19 11.61 -8.33
C LYS A 191 -4.85 10.28 -7.98
N LEU A 192 -4.11 9.16 -8.08
CA LEU A 192 -4.63 7.85 -7.77
C LEU A 192 -4.97 7.76 -6.28
N ASN A 193 -6.22 7.44 -5.99
CA ASN A 193 -6.64 7.11 -4.65
C ASN A 193 -6.62 5.58 -4.49
N LEU A 194 -5.94 5.12 -3.45
CA LEU A 194 -5.93 3.71 -3.08
C LEU A 194 -6.63 3.59 -1.72
N GLU A 195 -7.70 2.82 -1.61
CA GLU A 195 -8.49 2.67 -0.39
C GLU A 195 -7.98 1.51 0.50
N THR A 196 -8.19 1.61 1.82
CA THR A 196 -7.80 0.56 2.76
C THR A 196 -8.67 -0.69 2.61
N GLY A 197 -8.08 -1.86 2.78
CA GLY A 197 -8.83 -3.11 2.89
C GLY A 197 -9.44 -3.65 1.58
N ILE A 198 -9.12 -3.08 0.41
CA ILE A 198 -9.61 -3.57 -0.89
C ILE A 198 -8.48 -4.21 -1.69
N PRO A 199 -8.47 -5.54 -1.88
CA PRO A 199 -7.44 -6.22 -2.65
C PRO A 199 -7.52 -5.89 -4.15
N MET A 200 -6.35 -5.68 -4.78
CA MET A 200 -6.17 -5.66 -6.22
C MET A 200 -5.44 -6.91 -6.68
N ILE A 201 -5.89 -7.53 -7.74
CA ILE A 201 -5.31 -8.73 -8.33
C ILE A 201 -4.78 -8.38 -9.71
N TYR A 202 -3.45 -8.51 -9.89
CA TYR A 202 -2.81 -8.36 -11.18
C TYR A 202 -2.43 -9.72 -11.74
N ARG A 203 -2.63 -9.92 -13.03
CA ARG A 203 -2.09 -11.04 -13.78
C ARG A 203 -1.09 -10.49 -14.78
N LEU A 204 0.13 -11.03 -14.76
CA LEU A 204 1.20 -10.59 -15.65
C LEU A 204 1.43 -11.60 -16.77
N ASN A 205 1.80 -11.08 -17.93
CA ASN A 205 2.36 -11.85 -19.04
C ASN A 205 3.83 -12.23 -18.75
N ALA A 206 4.41 -13.10 -19.56
CA ALA A 206 5.81 -13.52 -19.44
C ALA A 206 6.81 -12.36 -19.66
N ASP A 207 6.41 -11.31 -20.36
CA ASP A 207 7.17 -10.08 -20.58
C ASP A 207 6.98 -9.03 -19.48
N SER A 208 6.38 -9.41 -18.34
CA SER A 208 6.04 -8.56 -17.20
C SER A 208 4.95 -7.50 -17.45
N THR A 209 4.34 -7.45 -18.61
CA THR A 209 3.18 -6.57 -18.84
C THR A 209 1.94 -7.07 -18.13
N VAL A 210 1.01 -6.18 -17.80
CA VAL A 210 -0.26 -6.53 -17.16
C VAL A 210 -1.22 -7.13 -18.18
N ALA A 211 -1.61 -8.39 -17.97
CA ALA A 211 -2.62 -9.09 -18.77
C ALA A 211 -4.03 -8.76 -18.30
N SER A 212 -4.25 -8.64 -16.99
CA SER A 212 -5.53 -8.25 -16.41
C SER A 212 -5.36 -7.67 -15.01
N LYS A 213 -6.31 -6.82 -14.61
CA LYS A 213 -6.44 -6.26 -13.27
C LYS A 213 -7.87 -6.45 -12.79
N LEU A 214 -8.03 -6.81 -11.52
CA LEU A 214 -9.32 -6.93 -10.84
C LEU A 214 -9.21 -6.28 -9.45
N GLU A 215 -10.15 -5.41 -9.13
CA GLU A 215 -10.30 -4.80 -7.80
C GLU A 215 -11.48 -5.45 -7.09
N LEU A 216 -11.23 -5.98 -5.88
CA LEU A 216 -12.26 -6.66 -5.09
C LEU A 216 -13.00 -5.65 -4.21
N ALA A 217 -13.84 -4.83 -4.85
CA ALA A 217 -14.68 -3.85 -4.18
C ALA A 217 -15.58 -4.41 -3.06
N ALA A 218 -16.19 -3.50 -2.30
CA ALA A 218 -17.15 -3.85 -1.25
C ALA A 218 -18.39 -4.52 -1.82
#